data_86cfa3e540edc694ba2b6fb18d6ded55
#
_entry.id   86cfa3e540edc694ba2b6fb18d6ded55
#
_cell.length_a   1.000
_cell.length_b   1.000
_cell.length_c   1.000
_cell.angle_alpha   90.00
_cell.angle_beta   90.00
_cell.angle_gamma   90.00
#
_symmetry.space_group_name_H-M   'P 1'
#
loop_
_entity.id
_entity.type
_entity.pdbx_description
1 polymer ?
#
loop_
_entity_poly.entity_id
_entity_poly.type
_entity_poly.pdbx_seq_one_letter_code
_entity_poly.pdbx_strand_id
1 'polypeptide(L)'
;IDKPLFEDIAEEFLEFIDGSTLVIHNAAFDVGFLNHELKLASSKYPTLEEICEIEDSLAIARDKYPGQRNSLDALASRFNISGYDRTFHGALLDANILADVYMALTGGQSKFEFTNNNSAISEQKSFSENLISRDKLQLIKVKASKNDLKEHEKRLADIEKLNSVKTIWRKIH
;
A
#
# COMPACT_ATOMS: atom_id res chain seq x y z
N ILE A 1 -16.41 -19.84 -30.11
CA ILE A 1 -15.97 -19.05 -28.96
C ILE A 1 -15.64 -17.68 -29.50
N ASP A 2 -16.48 -16.66 -29.18
CA ASP A 2 -16.39 -15.29 -29.72
C ASP A 2 -15.35 -14.42 -28.99
N LYS A 3 -14.21 -14.98 -28.62
CA LYS A 3 -13.14 -14.21 -27.99
C LYS A 3 -11.95 -14.12 -28.93
N PRO A 4 -11.28 -12.95 -29.02
CA PRO A 4 -10.09 -12.79 -29.85
C PRO A 4 -8.96 -13.72 -29.38
N LEU A 5 -8.09 -14.09 -30.27
CA LEU A 5 -6.84 -14.76 -29.93
C LEU A 5 -5.89 -13.75 -29.27
N PHE A 6 -4.94 -14.23 -28.48
CA PHE A 6 -3.98 -13.33 -27.84
C PHE A 6 -3.16 -12.51 -28.85
N GLU A 7 -2.81 -13.12 -29.99
CA GLU A 7 -2.09 -12.46 -31.09
C GLU A 7 -2.84 -11.23 -31.64
N ASP A 8 -4.20 -11.24 -31.61
CA ASP A 8 -5.03 -10.14 -32.11
C ASP A 8 -5.01 -8.93 -31.18
N ILE A 9 -4.73 -9.13 -29.90
CA ILE A 9 -4.77 -8.09 -28.85
C ILE A 9 -3.39 -7.78 -28.24
N ALA A 10 -2.33 -8.48 -28.68
CA ALA A 10 -1.00 -8.38 -28.08
C ALA A 10 -0.42 -6.95 -28.14
N GLU A 11 -0.61 -6.26 -29.27
CA GLU A 11 -0.09 -4.90 -29.43
C GLU A 11 -0.81 -3.91 -28.49
N GLU A 12 -2.13 -3.94 -28.42
CA GLU A 12 -2.93 -3.14 -27.51
C GLU A 12 -2.59 -3.44 -26.03
N PHE A 13 -2.36 -4.71 -25.71
CA PHE A 13 -1.92 -5.12 -24.38
C PHE A 13 -0.56 -4.55 -24.03
N LEU A 14 0.43 -4.61 -24.92
CA LEU A 14 1.77 -4.07 -24.71
C LEU A 14 1.73 -2.54 -24.50
N GLU A 15 0.96 -1.82 -25.34
CA GLU A 15 0.77 -0.38 -25.20
C GLU A 15 0.13 -0.01 -23.85
N PHE A 16 -0.82 -0.83 -23.38
CA PHE A 16 -1.51 -0.59 -22.11
C PHE A 16 -0.59 -0.71 -20.89
N ILE A 17 0.36 -1.67 -20.91
CA ILE A 17 1.24 -1.93 -19.77
C ILE A 17 2.58 -1.19 -19.83
N ASP A 18 2.92 -0.56 -20.95
CA ASP A 18 4.21 0.11 -21.15
C ASP A 18 4.49 1.16 -20.07
N GLY A 19 5.66 1.08 -19.45
CA GLY A 19 6.11 1.96 -18.37
C GLY A 19 5.33 1.85 -17.06
N SER A 20 4.42 0.87 -16.92
CA SER A 20 3.62 0.67 -15.71
C SER A 20 4.28 -0.29 -14.72
N THR A 21 3.76 -0.37 -13.50
CA THR A 21 4.05 -1.45 -12.56
C THR A 21 2.93 -2.48 -12.63
N LEU A 22 3.24 -3.69 -13.07
CA LEU A 22 2.31 -4.80 -13.20
C LEU A 22 2.30 -5.64 -11.92
N VAL A 23 1.23 -5.54 -11.15
CA VAL A 23 1.06 -6.29 -9.89
C VAL A 23 0.41 -7.64 -10.18
N ILE A 24 1.10 -8.72 -9.81
CA ILE A 24 0.64 -10.09 -10.05
C ILE A 24 0.76 -10.91 -8.76
N HIS A 25 -0.13 -11.87 -8.56
CA HIS A 25 -0.03 -12.82 -7.45
C HIS A 25 0.57 -14.14 -7.91
N ASN A 26 1.82 -14.42 -7.55
CA ASN A 26 2.65 -15.50 -8.08
C ASN A 26 3.15 -15.19 -9.50
N ALA A 27 3.79 -14.04 -9.65
CA ALA A 27 4.16 -13.45 -10.93
C ALA A 27 4.96 -14.37 -11.86
N ALA A 28 5.81 -15.24 -11.34
CA ALA A 28 6.64 -16.14 -12.14
C ALA A 28 5.82 -17.02 -13.11
N PHE A 29 4.60 -17.41 -12.71
CA PHE A 29 3.73 -18.23 -13.57
C PHE A 29 3.14 -17.39 -14.71
N ASP A 30 2.53 -16.27 -14.40
CA ASP A 30 1.82 -15.42 -15.37
C ASP A 30 2.80 -14.74 -16.34
N VAL A 31 3.91 -14.24 -15.83
CA VAL A 31 4.97 -13.62 -16.66
C VAL A 31 5.57 -14.63 -17.63
N GLY A 32 5.87 -15.84 -17.16
CA GLY A 32 6.39 -16.90 -18.03
C GLY A 32 5.41 -17.27 -19.14
N PHE A 33 4.10 -17.34 -18.80
CA PHE A 33 3.06 -17.66 -19.76
C PHE A 33 2.87 -16.52 -20.78
N LEU A 34 2.75 -15.27 -20.32
CA LEU A 34 2.57 -14.11 -21.19
C LEU A 34 3.76 -13.90 -22.13
N ASN A 35 4.99 -14.01 -21.63
CA ASN A 35 6.19 -13.94 -22.47
C ASN A 35 6.23 -15.03 -23.54
N HIS A 36 5.72 -16.22 -23.20
CA HIS A 36 5.61 -17.31 -24.18
C HIS A 36 4.59 -16.96 -25.28
N GLU A 37 3.41 -16.48 -24.90
CA GLU A 37 2.36 -16.08 -25.85
C GLU A 37 2.80 -14.90 -26.72
N LEU A 38 3.47 -13.89 -26.15
CA LEU A 38 4.05 -12.77 -26.91
C LEU A 38 5.04 -13.27 -27.96
N LYS A 39 5.92 -14.21 -27.59
CA LYS A 39 6.89 -14.79 -28.52
C LYS A 39 6.23 -15.61 -29.63
N LEU A 40 5.10 -16.28 -29.35
CA LEU A 40 4.32 -16.98 -30.36
C LEU A 40 3.65 -16.01 -31.33
N ALA A 41 3.08 -14.92 -30.82
CA ALA A 41 2.44 -13.88 -31.61
C ALA A 41 3.44 -13.15 -32.52
N SER A 42 4.60 -12.78 -32.02
CA SER A 42 5.69 -12.20 -32.82
C SER A 42 7.04 -12.31 -32.12
N SER A 43 8.06 -12.74 -32.86
CA SER A 43 9.44 -12.73 -32.36
C SER A 43 10.05 -11.34 -32.16
N LYS A 44 9.32 -10.28 -32.52
CA LYS A 44 9.73 -8.88 -32.37
C LYS A 44 9.21 -8.25 -31.08
N TYR A 45 8.22 -8.87 -30.44
CA TYR A 45 7.69 -8.32 -29.19
C TYR A 45 8.69 -8.46 -28.05
N PRO A 46 8.82 -7.42 -27.21
CA PRO A 46 9.67 -7.45 -26.03
C PRO A 46 9.10 -8.42 -24.97
N THR A 47 9.91 -8.79 -24.00
CA THR A 47 9.43 -9.43 -22.77
C THR A 47 8.77 -8.41 -21.85
N LEU A 48 7.92 -8.88 -20.92
CA LEU A 48 7.25 -7.99 -19.97
C LEU A 48 8.25 -7.20 -19.13
N GLU A 49 9.33 -7.83 -18.70
CA GLU A 49 10.37 -7.24 -17.87
C GLU A 49 11.19 -6.15 -18.60
N GLU A 50 11.11 -6.08 -19.93
CA GLU A 50 11.76 -5.02 -20.72
C GLU A 50 10.91 -3.76 -20.80
N ILE A 51 9.59 -3.83 -20.59
CA ILE A 51 8.66 -2.71 -20.79
C ILE A 51 7.93 -2.25 -19.53
N CYS A 52 7.81 -3.10 -18.51
CA CYS A 52 7.14 -2.77 -17.26
C CYS A 52 7.87 -3.33 -16.04
N GLU A 53 7.60 -2.74 -14.88
CA GLU A 53 8.04 -3.31 -13.62
C GLU A 53 7.10 -4.44 -13.19
N ILE A 54 7.66 -5.55 -12.70
CA ILE A 54 6.86 -6.67 -12.19
C ILE A 54 6.92 -6.69 -10.68
N GLU A 55 5.76 -6.63 -10.04
CA GLU A 55 5.65 -6.73 -8.58
C GLU A 55 4.85 -7.97 -8.17
N ASP A 56 5.51 -8.89 -7.47
CA ASP A 56 4.89 -10.13 -7.00
C ASP A 56 4.29 -9.97 -5.61
N SER A 57 2.97 -9.84 -5.54
CA SER A 57 2.23 -9.71 -4.28
C SER A 57 2.33 -10.95 -3.39
N LEU A 58 2.59 -12.15 -3.95
CA LEU A 58 2.84 -13.36 -3.17
C LEU A 58 4.21 -13.30 -2.48
N ALA A 59 5.23 -12.77 -3.14
CA ALA A 59 6.55 -12.57 -2.54
C ALA A 59 6.47 -11.59 -1.36
N ILE A 60 5.77 -10.45 -1.54
CA ILE A 60 5.51 -9.48 -0.47
C ILE A 60 4.77 -10.13 0.70
N ALA A 61 3.75 -10.94 0.40
CA ALA A 61 2.97 -11.63 1.44
C ALA A 61 3.79 -12.66 2.21
N ARG A 62 4.68 -13.39 1.53
CA ARG A 62 5.58 -14.37 2.17
C ARG A 62 6.60 -13.72 3.09
N ASP A 63 7.09 -12.55 2.70
CA ASP A 63 8.01 -11.76 3.54
C ASP A 63 7.30 -11.26 4.82
N LYS A 64 6.07 -10.73 4.67
CA LYS A 64 5.30 -10.22 5.81
C LYS A 64 4.72 -11.29 6.71
N TYR A 65 4.36 -12.44 6.17
CA TYR A 65 3.67 -13.53 6.85
C TYR A 65 4.36 -14.88 6.61
N PRO A 66 5.62 -15.04 7.06
CA PRO A 66 6.38 -16.27 6.85
C PRO A 66 5.67 -17.47 7.51
N GLY A 67 5.68 -18.61 6.83
CA GLY A 67 5.08 -19.86 7.32
C GLY A 67 3.56 -19.90 7.30
N GLN A 68 2.88 -18.85 6.83
CA GLN A 68 1.43 -18.80 6.73
C GLN A 68 0.94 -19.09 5.30
N ARG A 69 -0.36 -19.38 5.17
CA ARG A 69 -1.00 -19.49 3.85
C ARG A 69 -1.12 -18.07 3.27
N ASN A 70 -0.55 -17.88 2.08
CA ASN A 70 -0.50 -16.59 1.38
C ASN A 70 -1.13 -16.66 -0.01
N SER A 71 -2.08 -17.60 -0.25
CA SER A 71 -2.92 -17.55 -1.45
C SER A 71 -3.79 -16.29 -1.44
N LEU A 72 -4.27 -15.86 -2.60
CA LEU A 72 -5.12 -14.66 -2.73
C LEU A 72 -6.34 -14.74 -1.80
N ASP A 73 -7.02 -15.90 -1.75
CA ASP A 73 -8.16 -16.14 -0.85
C ASP A 73 -7.78 -16.07 0.63
N ALA A 74 -6.61 -16.62 1.01
CA ALA A 74 -6.15 -16.58 2.39
C ALA A 74 -5.83 -15.13 2.82
N LEU A 75 -5.26 -14.33 1.93
CA LEU A 75 -4.98 -12.92 2.16
C LEU A 75 -6.27 -12.10 2.21
N ALA A 76 -7.20 -12.30 1.29
CA ALA A 76 -8.50 -11.64 1.30
C ALA A 76 -9.26 -11.92 2.61
N SER A 77 -9.26 -13.17 3.08
CA SER A 77 -9.86 -13.54 4.37
C SER A 77 -9.15 -12.89 5.56
N ARG A 78 -7.82 -12.84 5.55
CA ARG A 78 -7.01 -12.21 6.61
C ARG A 78 -7.28 -10.72 6.74
N PHE A 79 -7.46 -10.02 5.62
CA PHE A 79 -7.72 -8.58 5.58
C PHE A 79 -9.21 -8.23 5.66
N ASN A 80 -10.08 -9.23 5.85
CA ASN A 80 -11.54 -9.06 5.87
C ASN A 80 -12.08 -8.39 4.60
N ILE A 81 -11.46 -8.67 3.46
CA ILE A 81 -11.91 -8.20 2.16
C ILE A 81 -13.16 -8.99 1.79
N SER A 82 -14.31 -8.32 1.80
CA SER A 82 -15.64 -8.86 1.57
C SER A 82 -16.39 -8.02 0.54
N GLY A 83 -17.53 -8.54 0.06
CA GLY A 83 -18.36 -7.81 -0.93
C GLY A 83 -18.23 -8.37 -2.34
N TYR A 84 -17.41 -9.38 -2.54
CA TYR A 84 -17.28 -10.09 -3.82
C TYR A 84 -18.13 -11.35 -3.81
N ASP A 85 -18.96 -11.52 -4.85
CA ASP A 85 -19.71 -12.76 -5.07
C ASP A 85 -18.76 -13.84 -5.60
N ARG A 86 -18.40 -14.78 -4.72
CA ARG A 86 -17.44 -15.86 -5.01
C ARG A 86 -18.07 -17.07 -5.70
N THR A 87 -19.34 -17.03 -6.04
CA THR A 87 -20.00 -18.12 -6.78
C THR A 87 -19.46 -18.28 -8.21
N PHE A 88 -18.88 -17.20 -8.76
CA PHE A 88 -18.24 -17.21 -10.07
C PHE A 88 -16.79 -16.74 -9.94
N HIS A 89 -15.84 -17.66 -10.13
CA HIS A 89 -14.42 -17.32 -10.26
C HIS A 89 -14.19 -16.77 -11.68
N GLY A 90 -14.11 -15.45 -11.77
CA GLY A 90 -13.77 -14.77 -13.01
C GLY A 90 -12.48 -13.97 -12.87
N ALA A 91 -11.65 -13.91 -13.90
CA ALA A 91 -10.37 -13.21 -13.90
C ALA A 91 -10.49 -11.74 -13.43
N LEU A 92 -11.57 -11.05 -13.80
CA LEU A 92 -11.84 -9.67 -13.37
C LEU A 92 -12.12 -9.60 -11.86
N LEU A 93 -12.82 -10.60 -11.29
CA LEU A 93 -13.08 -10.67 -9.87
C LEU A 93 -11.77 -10.86 -9.08
N ASP A 94 -10.94 -11.80 -9.54
CA ASP A 94 -9.64 -12.06 -8.90
C ASP A 94 -8.71 -10.85 -9.00
N ALA A 95 -8.74 -10.11 -10.10
CA ALA A 95 -8.00 -8.86 -10.26
C ALA A 95 -8.46 -7.78 -9.27
N ASN A 96 -9.76 -7.62 -9.04
CA ASN A 96 -10.30 -6.67 -8.05
C ASN A 96 -9.91 -7.08 -6.61
N ILE A 97 -10.02 -8.37 -6.29
CA ILE A 97 -9.58 -8.90 -4.99
C ILE A 97 -8.07 -8.67 -4.81
N LEU A 98 -7.27 -8.88 -5.87
CA LEU A 98 -5.84 -8.62 -5.83
C LEU A 98 -5.53 -7.14 -5.57
N ALA A 99 -6.25 -6.23 -6.18
CA ALA A 99 -6.08 -4.79 -5.94
C ALA A 99 -6.29 -4.44 -4.46
N ASP A 100 -7.38 -4.91 -3.86
CA ASP A 100 -7.67 -4.67 -2.45
C ASP A 100 -6.65 -5.34 -1.52
N VAL A 101 -6.25 -6.58 -1.83
CA VAL A 101 -5.20 -7.31 -1.09
C VAL A 101 -3.87 -6.58 -1.18
N TYR A 102 -3.49 -6.11 -2.35
CA TYR A 102 -2.26 -5.37 -2.56
C TYR A 102 -2.24 -4.06 -1.77
N MET A 103 -3.33 -3.30 -1.79
CA MET A 103 -3.49 -2.09 -0.98
C MET A 103 -3.35 -2.40 0.53
N ALA A 104 -3.93 -3.50 0.99
CA ALA A 104 -3.81 -3.92 2.39
C ALA A 104 -2.38 -4.43 2.73
N LEU A 105 -1.73 -5.14 1.81
CA LEU A 105 -0.35 -5.62 1.96
C LEU A 105 0.64 -4.46 2.03
N THR A 106 0.52 -3.47 1.16
CA THR A 106 1.43 -2.33 1.10
C THR A 106 1.10 -1.26 2.13
N GLY A 107 -0.04 -1.41 2.82
CA GLY A 107 -0.42 -0.63 4.00
C GLY A 107 -1.19 0.63 3.69
N GLY A 108 -1.47 0.97 2.41
CA GLY A 108 -2.20 2.21 2.06
C GLY A 108 -1.65 3.51 2.68
N GLN A 109 -0.70 3.38 3.61
CA GLN A 109 0.03 4.46 4.23
C GLN A 109 1.46 4.41 3.70
N SER A 110 1.86 5.47 3.01
CA SER A 110 3.28 5.78 2.85
C SER A 110 3.95 5.66 4.21
N LYS A 111 5.00 4.83 4.32
CA LYS A 111 5.80 4.69 5.54
C LYS A 111 6.22 6.08 5.99
N PHE A 112 5.73 6.54 7.13
CA PHE A 112 6.40 7.61 7.85
C PHE A 112 7.72 7.03 8.35
N GLU A 113 8.76 7.16 7.56
CA GLU A 113 10.11 6.91 8.03
C GLU A 113 10.48 8.05 8.97
N PHE A 114 10.32 7.82 10.26
CA PHE A 114 11.05 8.57 11.26
C PHE A 114 12.52 8.16 11.12
N THR A 115 13.26 8.82 10.27
CA THR A 115 14.72 8.71 10.23
C THR A 115 15.25 9.24 11.55
N ASN A 116 15.50 8.34 12.50
CA ASN A 116 16.45 8.60 13.58
C ASN A 116 17.82 8.76 12.92
N ASN A 117 18.24 10.00 12.71
CA ASN A 117 19.58 10.34 12.28
C ASN A 117 20.57 9.94 13.38
N ASN A 118 21.04 8.70 13.33
CA ASN A 118 22.32 8.32 13.85
C ASN A 118 22.91 7.18 13.02
N SER A 119 23.96 7.53 12.29
CA SER A 119 25.00 6.67 11.72
C SER A 119 24.94 6.32 10.23
N ALA A 120 25.88 6.96 9.51
CA ALA A 120 26.74 6.45 8.44
C ALA A 120 26.14 6.10 7.06
N ILE A 121 26.27 7.08 6.17
CA ILE A 121 26.80 7.02 4.79
C ILE A 121 26.59 5.69 4.04
N SER A 122 25.63 5.67 3.14
CA SER A 122 25.78 5.07 1.82
C SER A 122 24.88 5.83 0.82
N GLU A 123 25.51 6.22 -0.28
CA GLU A 123 24.96 7.05 -1.34
C GLU A 123 23.77 6.36 -2.03
N GLN A 124 22.57 6.96 -1.91
CA GLN A 124 21.50 6.72 -2.85
C GLN A 124 20.88 8.04 -3.24
N LYS A 125 20.70 8.22 -4.55
CA LYS A 125 20.23 9.41 -5.25
C LYS A 125 18.98 9.98 -4.60
N SER A 126 19.13 11.18 -4.06
CA SER A 126 18.06 11.96 -3.46
C SER A 126 17.10 12.48 -4.52
N PHE A 127 15.84 12.14 -4.42
CA PHE A 127 14.76 12.98 -4.90
C PHE A 127 14.90 14.35 -4.23
N SER A 128 14.93 15.39 -5.04
CA SER A 128 15.02 16.76 -4.56
C SER A 128 13.77 17.11 -3.75
N GLU A 129 13.85 16.94 -2.45
CA GLU A 129 12.90 17.52 -1.51
C GLU A 129 13.02 19.04 -1.61
N ASN A 130 11.96 19.70 -2.04
CA ASN A 130 11.77 21.11 -1.77
C ASN A 130 11.63 21.28 -0.27
N LEU A 131 12.76 21.35 0.42
CA LEU A 131 12.83 21.67 1.85
C LEU A 131 12.22 23.06 2.05
N ILE A 132 11.00 23.08 2.53
CA ILE A 132 10.43 24.31 3.08
C ILE A 132 11.34 24.74 4.23
N SER A 133 12.11 25.80 4.00
CA SER A 133 13.01 26.36 4.99
C SER A 133 12.22 26.69 6.26
N ARG A 134 12.55 26.03 7.37
CA ARG A 134 11.90 26.23 8.69
C ARG A 134 11.92 27.69 9.14
N ASP A 135 12.87 28.48 8.64
CA ASP A 135 13.02 29.90 8.99
C ASP A 135 11.91 30.80 8.42
N LYS A 136 11.08 30.30 7.49
CA LYS A 136 9.93 31.04 6.91
C LYS A 136 8.57 30.63 7.50
N LEU A 137 8.51 29.63 8.37
CA LEU A 137 7.28 29.23 9.04
C LEU A 137 7.13 30.04 10.33
N GLN A 138 6.35 31.11 10.28
CA GLN A 138 5.85 31.75 11.50
C GLN A 138 4.82 30.80 12.16
N LEU A 139 5.30 29.98 13.08
CA LEU A 139 4.44 29.12 13.89
C LEU A 139 3.61 30.01 14.84
N ILE A 140 2.32 30.10 14.56
CA ILE A 140 1.37 30.80 15.45
C ILE A 140 1.19 29.91 16.70
N LYS A 141 1.74 30.35 17.83
CA LYS A 141 1.44 29.72 19.13
C LYS A 141 -0.01 30.04 19.51
N VAL A 142 -0.90 29.08 19.32
CA VAL A 142 -2.27 29.17 19.82
C VAL A 142 -2.23 28.94 21.34
N LYS A 143 -2.61 29.94 22.10
CA LYS A 143 -2.77 29.81 23.55
C LYS A 143 -4.24 29.53 23.85
N ALA A 144 -4.51 28.57 24.72
CA ALA A 144 -5.86 28.29 25.19
C ALA A 144 -6.46 29.55 25.89
N SER A 145 -7.71 29.83 25.62
CA SER A 145 -8.42 30.93 26.29
C SER A 145 -8.65 30.62 27.76
N LYS A 146 -8.89 31.66 28.55
CA LYS A 146 -9.24 31.47 29.98
C LYS A 146 -10.52 30.64 30.16
N ASN A 147 -11.41 30.67 29.20
CA ASN A 147 -12.63 29.86 29.22
C ASN A 147 -12.35 28.39 28.95
N ASP A 148 -11.51 28.10 27.95
CA ASP A 148 -11.11 26.74 27.64
C ASP A 148 -10.38 26.06 28.81
N LEU A 149 -9.53 26.83 29.51
CA LEU A 149 -8.85 26.31 30.69
C LEU A 149 -9.83 26.01 31.84
N LYS A 150 -10.87 26.84 32.06
CA LYS A 150 -11.91 26.57 33.06
C LYS A 150 -12.75 25.34 32.71
N GLU A 151 -13.11 25.18 31.44
CA GLU A 151 -13.85 24.00 30.97
C GLU A 151 -13.02 22.74 31.11
N HIS A 152 -11.72 22.81 30.78
CA HIS A 152 -10.78 21.70 30.95
C HIS A 152 -10.69 21.28 32.43
N GLU A 153 -10.51 22.23 33.37
CA GLU A 153 -10.47 21.94 34.80
C GLU A 153 -11.77 21.31 35.32
N LYS A 154 -12.91 21.80 34.86
CA LYS A 154 -14.22 21.22 35.21
C LYS A 154 -14.31 19.76 34.71
N ARG A 155 -13.87 19.50 33.49
CA ARG A 155 -13.90 18.14 32.90
C ARG A 155 -12.96 17.18 33.62
N LEU A 156 -11.76 17.64 34.03
CA LEU A 156 -10.86 16.85 34.85
C LEU A 156 -11.49 16.52 36.24
N ALA A 157 -12.15 17.47 36.88
CA ALA A 157 -12.83 17.25 38.16
C ALA A 157 -13.98 16.24 38.03
N ASP A 158 -14.73 16.26 36.92
CA ASP A 158 -15.83 15.32 36.68
C ASP A 158 -15.30 13.91 36.46
N ILE A 159 -14.18 13.76 35.74
CA ILE A 159 -13.50 12.46 35.51
C ILE A 159 -12.98 11.90 36.84
N GLU A 160 -12.39 12.72 37.69
CA GLU A 160 -11.90 12.31 39.02
C GLU A 160 -13.02 11.83 39.94
N LYS A 161 -14.18 12.51 39.89
CA LYS A 161 -15.37 12.09 40.65
C LYS A 161 -15.90 10.72 40.17
N LEU A 162 -15.93 10.48 38.86
CA LEU A 162 -16.43 9.23 38.30
C LEU A 162 -15.52 8.06 38.59
N ASN A 163 -14.22 8.25 38.58
CA ASN A 163 -13.25 7.16 38.68
C ASN A 163 -12.59 7.03 40.05
N SER A 164 -12.86 7.95 41.00
CA SER A 164 -12.24 8.02 42.33
C SER A 164 -10.72 8.02 42.35
N VAL A 165 -10.08 8.43 41.22
CA VAL A 165 -8.64 8.45 41.03
C VAL A 165 -8.22 9.77 40.40
N LYS A 166 -7.11 10.37 40.88
CA LYS A 166 -6.55 11.59 40.29
C LYS A 166 -6.12 11.34 38.81
N THR A 167 -6.49 12.24 37.93
CA THR A 167 -6.12 12.17 36.52
C THR A 167 -4.62 12.28 36.32
N ILE A 168 -4.09 11.63 35.28
CA ILE A 168 -2.65 11.63 34.94
C ILE A 168 -2.14 13.05 34.72
N TRP A 169 -2.94 13.94 34.14
CA TRP A 169 -2.59 15.33 33.88
C TRP A 169 -2.25 16.15 35.13
N ARG A 170 -2.84 15.83 36.29
CA ARG A 170 -2.52 16.46 37.56
C ARG A 170 -1.32 15.84 38.27
N LYS A 171 -0.75 14.76 37.72
CA LYS A 171 0.44 14.11 38.29
C LYS A 171 1.75 14.58 37.65
N ILE A 172 1.66 15.30 36.52
CA ILE A 172 2.80 15.72 35.70
C ILE A 172 3.23 17.17 36.00
N HIS A 173 2.47 17.89 36.80
CA HIS A 173 2.78 19.29 37.27
C HIS A 173 2.96 19.35 38.77
#